data_0cefc542e64186a2036be871a12e8b07
#
_entry.id   0cefc542e64186a2036be871a12e8b07
#
_cell.length_a   1.000
_cell.length_b   1.000
_cell.length_c   1.000
_cell.angle_alpha   90.00
_cell.angle_beta   90.00
_cell.angle_gamma   90.00
#
_symmetry.space_group_name_H-M   'P 1'
#
loop_
_entity.id
_entity.type
_entity.pdbx_description
1 polymer ?
#
loop_
_entity_poly.entity_id
_entity_poly.type
_entity_poly.pdbx_seq_one_letter_code
_entity_poly.pdbx_strand_id
1 'polypeptide(L)'
;MILAILILYILSVVGIGIYCRKKTSTVNDFVLGGRSVGPWFTAFAYGTSYFSAVIFVGYAGKFGWNFGLASTWIGIGNAILGSLLPWLILGRRTRVMSKHLESATMPEFFGRRFNSKAMKIISAIIVFVFLIPYTASVYNGLSRLFGMAFNIDYSFCVVGMAVITCLLYTSDAA
;
A
#
# COMPACT_ATOMS: atom_id res chain seq x y z
N MET A 1 -25.72 -1.87 -13.57
CA MET A 1 -25.60 -1.28 -12.23
C MET A 1 -24.17 -1.31 -11.71
N ILE A 2 -23.50 -2.46 -11.65
CA ILE A 2 -22.10 -2.60 -11.16
C ILE A 2 -21.12 -1.74 -11.98
N LEU A 3 -21.21 -1.77 -13.31
CA LEU A 3 -20.36 -0.98 -14.19
C LEU A 3 -20.50 0.53 -13.96
N ALA A 4 -21.71 1.03 -13.73
CA ALA A 4 -21.98 2.44 -13.46
C ALA A 4 -21.33 2.88 -12.13
N ILE A 5 -21.42 2.07 -11.08
CA ILE A 5 -20.78 2.32 -9.79
C ILE A 5 -19.26 2.36 -9.94
N LEU A 6 -18.68 1.44 -10.72
CA LEU A 6 -17.26 1.37 -10.97
C LEU A 6 -16.76 2.60 -11.75
N ILE A 7 -17.48 3.02 -12.78
CA ILE A 7 -17.15 4.24 -13.53
C ILE A 7 -17.22 5.46 -12.64
N LEU A 8 -18.28 5.59 -11.83
CA LEU A 8 -18.42 6.70 -10.88
C LEU A 8 -17.26 6.72 -9.87
N TYR A 9 -16.86 5.55 -9.36
CA TYR A 9 -15.73 5.41 -8.46
C TYR A 9 -14.43 5.86 -9.12
N ILE A 10 -14.13 5.37 -10.33
CA ILE A 10 -12.92 5.75 -11.07
C ILE A 10 -12.90 7.25 -11.34
N LEU A 11 -14.01 7.83 -11.79
CA LEU A 11 -14.11 9.27 -12.03
C LEU A 11 -13.90 10.07 -10.75
N SER A 12 -14.42 9.63 -9.62
CA SER A 12 -14.20 10.29 -8.33
C SER A 12 -12.73 10.26 -7.90
N VAL A 13 -12.05 9.11 -8.05
CA VAL A 13 -10.61 8.96 -7.73
C VAL A 13 -9.75 9.83 -8.63
N VAL A 14 -10.01 9.83 -9.94
CA VAL A 14 -9.31 10.69 -10.91
C VAL A 14 -9.55 12.17 -10.59
N GLY A 15 -10.79 12.55 -10.29
CA GLY A 15 -11.13 13.93 -9.90
C GLY A 15 -10.39 14.40 -8.65
N ILE A 16 -10.32 13.54 -7.61
CA ILE A 16 -9.54 13.81 -6.40
C ILE A 16 -8.05 13.91 -6.73
N GLY A 17 -7.51 13.01 -7.57
CA GLY A 17 -6.12 13.03 -8.00
C GLY A 17 -5.74 14.35 -8.69
N ILE A 18 -6.56 14.82 -9.63
CA ILE A 18 -6.35 16.11 -10.33
C ILE A 18 -6.43 17.29 -9.35
N TYR A 19 -7.36 17.24 -8.40
CA TYR A 19 -7.49 18.28 -7.37
C TYR A 19 -6.26 18.33 -6.45
N CYS A 20 -5.78 17.17 -6.00
CA CYS A 20 -4.60 17.07 -5.14
C CYS A 20 -3.31 17.48 -5.85
N ARG A 21 -3.18 17.20 -7.16
CA ARG A 21 -2.00 17.59 -7.95
C ARG A 21 -1.70 19.09 -7.85
N LYS A 22 -2.71 19.95 -7.78
CA LYS A 22 -2.52 21.41 -7.65
C LYS A 22 -1.91 21.84 -6.32
N LYS A 23 -1.94 20.97 -5.29
CA LYS A 23 -1.43 21.26 -3.95
C LYS A 23 -0.08 20.59 -3.64
N THR A 24 0.40 19.74 -4.52
CA THR A 24 1.63 18.95 -4.33
C THR A 24 2.73 19.59 -5.16
N SER A 25 3.69 20.26 -4.52
CA SER A 25 4.78 20.98 -5.20
C SER A 25 6.15 20.31 -5.02
N THR A 26 6.30 19.46 -4.01
CA THR A 26 7.56 18.79 -3.69
C THR A 26 7.39 17.28 -3.56
N VAL A 27 8.50 16.52 -3.75
CA VAL A 27 8.52 15.06 -3.54
C VAL A 27 8.11 14.70 -2.10
N ASN A 28 8.49 15.52 -1.12
CA ASN A 28 8.09 15.33 0.28
C ASN A 28 6.58 15.55 0.49
N ASP A 29 5.98 16.49 -0.21
CA ASP A 29 4.52 16.69 -0.16
C ASP A 29 3.79 15.49 -0.74
N PHE A 30 4.32 14.91 -1.81
CA PHE A 30 3.75 13.73 -2.45
C PHE A 30 3.85 12.48 -1.56
N VAL A 31 5.06 12.14 -1.09
CA VAL A 31 5.31 10.92 -0.31
C VAL A 31 4.77 11.00 1.11
N LEU A 32 4.84 12.16 1.74
CA LEU A 32 4.50 12.34 3.16
C LEU A 32 3.27 13.22 3.40
N GLY A 33 2.58 13.64 2.33
CA GLY A 33 1.45 14.58 2.44
C GLY A 33 1.85 15.89 3.14
N GLY A 34 3.11 16.36 2.93
CA GLY A 34 3.65 17.54 3.61
C GLY A 34 3.71 17.41 5.13
N ARG A 35 3.52 16.20 5.67
CA ARG A 35 3.40 15.88 7.13
C ARG A 35 2.28 16.67 7.84
N SER A 36 1.38 17.29 7.08
CA SER A 36 0.26 18.10 7.57
C SER A 36 -1.08 17.35 7.61
N VAL A 37 -1.08 16.10 7.12
CA VAL A 37 -2.28 15.26 7.07
C VAL A 37 -2.74 14.91 8.49
N GLY A 38 -4.03 15.15 8.76
CA GLY A 38 -4.62 14.90 10.06
C GLY A 38 -4.64 13.40 10.44
N PRO A 39 -4.76 13.08 11.76
CA PRO A 39 -4.65 11.71 12.25
C PRO A 39 -5.74 10.78 11.68
N TRP A 40 -6.94 11.28 11.47
CA TRP A 40 -8.05 10.50 10.91
C TRP A 40 -7.79 10.09 9.46
N PHE A 41 -7.37 11.03 8.61
CA PHE A 41 -7.02 10.71 7.22
C PHE A 41 -5.86 9.72 7.14
N THR A 42 -4.85 9.89 7.98
CA THR A 42 -3.71 8.96 8.06
C THR A 42 -4.17 7.56 8.49
N ALA A 43 -5.06 7.45 9.47
CA ALA A 43 -5.59 6.17 9.93
C ALA A 43 -6.40 5.47 8.84
N PHE A 44 -7.27 6.19 8.13
CA PHE A 44 -8.04 5.63 7.01
C PHE A 44 -7.14 5.22 5.84
N ALA A 45 -6.17 6.06 5.46
CA ALA A 45 -5.21 5.75 4.41
C ALA A 45 -4.37 4.51 4.75
N TYR A 46 -3.90 4.41 6.00
CA TYR A 46 -3.21 3.23 6.49
C TYR A 46 -4.11 1.99 6.46
N GLY A 47 -5.34 2.10 6.97
CA GLY A 47 -6.29 1.00 6.99
C GLY A 47 -6.57 0.46 5.58
N THR A 48 -6.86 1.34 4.63
CA THR A 48 -7.12 0.94 3.23
C THR A 48 -5.90 0.32 2.55
N SER A 49 -4.70 0.81 2.84
CA SER A 49 -3.45 0.24 2.30
C SER A 49 -3.07 -1.08 2.97
N TYR A 50 -3.35 -1.23 4.26
CA TYR A 50 -3.03 -2.43 5.03
C TYR A 50 -3.96 -3.60 4.67
N PHE A 51 -5.25 -3.32 4.50
CA PHE A 51 -6.25 -4.31 4.07
C PHE A 51 -6.12 -4.57 2.57
N SER A 52 -4.99 -5.19 2.17
CA SER A 52 -4.72 -5.47 0.78
C SER A 52 -5.67 -6.54 0.20
N ALA A 53 -5.90 -6.46 -1.11
CA ALA A 53 -6.65 -7.48 -1.85
C ALA A 53 -6.05 -8.89 -1.68
N VAL A 54 -4.74 -9.00 -1.49
CA VAL A 54 -4.04 -10.28 -1.28
C VAL A 54 -4.49 -10.95 0.02
N ILE A 55 -4.55 -10.18 1.11
CA ILE A 55 -4.93 -10.74 2.42
C ILE A 55 -6.43 -11.01 2.46
N PHE A 56 -7.27 -10.05 2.04
CA PHE A 56 -8.72 -10.20 2.15
C PHE A 56 -9.30 -11.16 1.13
N VAL A 57 -8.97 -11.01 -0.14
CA VAL A 57 -9.56 -11.82 -1.22
C VAL A 57 -8.81 -13.15 -1.38
N GLY A 58 -7.48 -13.12 -1.33
CA GLY A 58 -6.66 -14.30 -1.54
C GLY A 58 -6.60 -15.21 -0.32
N TYR A 59 -6.09 -14.70 0.80
CA TYR A 59 -5.80 -15.55 1.96
C TYR A 59 -6.98 -15.72 2.91
N ALA A 60 -7.69 -14.66 3.30
CA ALA A 60 -8.76 -14.76 4.28
C ALA A 60 -9.89 -15.66 3.80
N GLY A 61 -10.29 -15.53 2.53
CA GLY A 61 -11.30 -16.41 1.92
C GLY A 61 -10.86 -17.87 1.88
N LYS A 62 -9.64 -18.13 1.44
CA LYS A 62 -9.08 -19.49 1.35
C LYS A 62 -8.90 -20.15 2.71
N PHE A 63 -8.38 -19.43 3.69
CA PHE A 63 -8.22 -19.94 5.06
C PHE A 63 -9.56 -20.12 5.75
N GLY A 64 -10.52 -19.21 5.55
CA GLY A 64 -11.88 -19.35 6.07
C GLY A 64 -12.58 -20.57 5.52
N TRP A 65 -12.41 -20.85 4.23
CA TRP A 65 -12.96 -22.04 3.59
C TRP A 65 -12.36 -23.35 4.12
N ASN A 66 -11.03 -23.39 4.30
CA ASN A 66 -10.32 -24.61 4.71
C ASN A 66 -10.38 -24.90 6.22
N PHE A 67 -10.34 -23.87 7.05
CA PHE A 67 -10.20 -23.99 8.50
C PHE A 67 -11.39 -23.43 9.28
N GLY A 68 -12.40 -22.91 8.59
CA GLY A 68 -13.59 -22.35 9.23
C GLY A 68 -13.28 -21.21 10.20
N LEU A 69 -14.00 -21.17 11.32
CA LEU A 69 -13.86 -20.11 12.33
C LEU A 69 -12.49 -20.05 13.00
N ALA A 70 -11.69 -21.14 12.95
CA ALA A 70 -10.34 -21.14 13.50
C ALA A 70 -9.41 -20.12 12.79
N SER A 71 -9.71 -19.78 11.53
CA SER A 71 -8.93 -18.77 10.78
C SER A 71 -9.07 -17.36 11.33
N THR A 72 -10.11 -17.05 12.11
CA THR A 72 -10.29 -15.74 12.75
C THR A 72 -9.20 -15.42 13.75
N TRP A 73 -8.60 -16.43 14.40
CA TRP A 73 -7.47 -16.24 15.30
C TRP A 73 -6.24 -15.65 14.61
N ILE A 74 -6.02 -15.98 13.33
CA ILE A 74 -4.95 -15.39 12.52
C ILE A 74 -5.21 -13.89 12.34
N GLY A 75 -6.45 -13.50 12.05
CA GLY A 75 -6.85 -12.10 11.94
C GLY A 75 -6.68 -11.32 13.26
N ILE A 76 -7.15 -11.89 14.36
CA ILE A 76 -7.04 -11.30 15.71
C ILE A 76 -5.55 -11.16 16.09
N GLY A 77 -4.76 -12.21 15.91
CA GLY A 77 -3.32 -12.20 16.19
C GLY A 77 -2.60 -11.12 15.37
N ASN A 78 -2.90 -11.03 14.08
CA ASN A 78 -2.33 -10.00 13.21
C ASN A 78 -2.77 -8.59 13.61
N ALA A 79 -4.03 -8.38 13.99
CA ALA A 79 -4.52 -7.08 14.44
C ALA A 79 -3.84 -6.62 15.75
N ILE A 80 -3.69 -7.52 16.71
CA ILE A 80 -3.13 -7.19 18.03
C ILE A 80 -1.60 -7.17 17.98
N LEU A 81 -0.99 -8.28 17.59
CA LEU A 81 0.47 -8.45 17.62
C LEU A 81 1.15 -7.82 16.41
N GLY A 82 0.55 -7.91 15.23
CA GLY A 82 1.12 -7.39 13.99
C GLY A 82 0.92 -5.89 13.78
N SER A 83 -0.18 -5.33 14.26
CA SER A 83 -0.51 -3.91 14.05
C SER A 83 -0.51 -3.10 15.33
N LEU A 84 -1.39 -3.42 16.27
CA LEU A 84 -1.60 -2.56 17.46
C LEU A 84 -0.34 -2.41 18.29
N LEU A 85 0.30 -3.51 18.63
CA LEU A 85 1.48 -3.53 19.52
C LEU A 85 2.68 -2.78 18.91
N PRO A 86 3.09 -2.99 17.64
CA PRO A 86 4.14 -2.20 17.02
C PRO A 86 3.81 -0.71 16.95
N TRP A 87 2.56 -0.34 16.68
CA TRP A 87 2.16 1.06 16.62
C TRP A 87 2.22 1.74 17.99
N LEU A 88 1.81 1.06 19.06
CA LEU A 88 1.89 1.59 20.42
C LEU A 88 3.35 1.77 20.89
N ILE A 89 4.21 0.80 20.58
CA ILE A 89 5.60 0.81 21.07
C ILE A 89 6.50 1.68 20.19
N LEU A 90 6.43 1.50 18.87
CA LEU A 90 7.37 2.07 17.92
C LEU A 90 6.81 3.31 17.21
N GLY A 91 5.50 3.44 17.03
CA GLY A 91 4.90 4.46 16.18
C GLY A 91 5.33 5.88 16.55
N ARG A 92 5.21 6.26 17.81
CA ARG A 92 5.62 7.60 18.29
C ARG A 92 7.13 7.82 18.14
N ARG A 93 7.92 6.83 18.53
CA ARG A 93 9.39 6.91 18.47
C ARG A 93 9.90 7.03 17.04
N THR A 94 9.38 6.20 16.15
CA THR A 94 9.72 6.22 14.72
C THR A 94 9.32 7.54 14.07
N ARG A 95 8.12 8.06 14.37
CA ARG A 95 7.65 9.33 13.83
C ARG A 95 8.55 10.50 14.24
N VAL A 96 8.87 10.62 15.52
CA VAL A 96 9.75 11.68 16.03
C VAL A 96 11.14 11.59 15.40
N MET A 97 11.69 10.38 15.37
CA MET A 97 13.02 10.14 14.81
C MET A 97 13.07 10.35 13.30
N SER A 98 12.08 9.87 12.54
CA SER A 98 11.96 10.10 11.11
C SER A 98 11.86 11.60 10.76
N LYS A 99 11.15 12.37 11.60
CA LYS A 99 11.08 13.82 11.44
C LYS A 99 12.43 14.50 11.72
N HIS A 100 13.12 14.09 12.77
CA HIS A 100 14.44 14.63 13.15
C HIS A 100 15.53 14.30 12.13
N LEU A 101 15.48 13.08 11.56
CA LEU A 101 16.40 12.63 10.53
C LEU A 101 15.99 13.09 9.12
N GLU A 102 14.86 13.79 8.96
CA GLU A 102 14.32 14.20 7.65
C GLU A 102 14.27 13.07 6.61
N SER A 103 14.02 11.83 7.08
CA SER A 103 13.96 10.66 6.23
C SER A 103 12.57 10.45 5.65
N ALA A 104 12.49 10.25 4.33
CA ALA A 104 11.26 9.97 3.62
C ALA A 104 11.00 8.46 3.45
N THR A 105 12.05 7.65 3.40
CA THR A 105 11.97 6.20 3.17
C THR A 105 12.64 5.41 4.29
N MET A 106 12.26 4.13 4.47
CA MET A 106 12.88 3.25 5.48
C MET A 106 14.38 3.01 5.23
N PRO A 107 14.86 2.75 4.01
CA PRO A 107 16.29 2.65 3.75
C PRO A 107 17.06 3.91 4.12
N GLU A 108 16.49 5.08 3.85
CA GLU A 108 17.10 6.35 4.24
C GLU A 108 17.11 6.54 5.77
N PHE A 109 16.04 6.16 6.43
CA PHE A 109 15.96 6.17 7.89
C PHE A 109 17.05 5.33 8.54
N PHE A 110 17.26 4.11 8.08
CA PHE A 110 18.33 3.26 8.59
C PHE A 110 19.72 3.82 8.26
N GLY A 111 19.91 4.31 7.03
CA GLY A 111 21.17 4.92 6.61
C GLY A 111 21.56 6.10 7.49
N ARG A 112 20.62 7.01 7.77
CA ARG A 112 20.87 8.20 8.60
C ARG A 112 21.00 7.86 10.08
N ARG A 113 20.17 6.93 10.59
CA ARG A 113 20.22 6.52 11.99
C ARG A 113 21.54 5.86 12.38
N PHE A 114 22.08 4.99 11.54
CA PHE A 114 23.32 4.27 11.79
C PHE A 114 24.53 4.95 11.15
N ASN A 115 24.34 6.09 10.49
CA ASN A 115 25.37 6.82 9.74
C ASN A 115 26.19 5.90 8.82
N SER A 116 25.50 4.99 8.12
CA SER A 116 26.13 3.95 7.31
C SER A 116 25.48 3.88 5.92
N LYS A 117 26.29 4.11 4.89
CA LYS A 117 25.87 3.92 3.49
C LYS A 117 25.55 2.47 3.19
N ALA A 118 26.27 1.53 3.79
CA ALA A 118 26.03 0.09 3.61
C ALA A 118 24.65 -0.31 4.11
N MET A 119 24.21 0.17 5.28
CA MET A 119 22.86 -0.07 5.81
C MET A 119 21.77 0.46 4.88
N LYS A 120 21.95 1.65 4.30
CA LYS A 120 21.00 2.19 3.32
C LYS A 120 20.89 1.30 2.09
N ILE A 121 22.02 0.88 1.52
CA ILE A 121 22.04 0.05 0.31
C ILE A 121 21.47 -1.34 0.58
N ILE A 122 21.88 -2.00 1.65
CA ILE A 122 21.37 -3.34 2.02
C ILE A 122 19.87 -3.28 2.26
N SER A 123 19.39 -2.30 3.01
CA SER A 123 17.94 -2.13 3.24
C SER A 123 17.17 -1.89 1.95
N ALA A 124 17.71 -1.09 1.03
CA ALA A 124 17.10 -0.82 -0.27
C ALA A 124 17.02 -2.10 -1.12
N ILE A 125 18.09 -2.90 -1.15
CA ILE A 125 18.13 -4.17 -1.89
C ILE A 125 17.10 -5.16 -1.30
N ILE A 126 17.05 -5.29 0.02
CA ILE A 126 16.08 -6.18 0.69
C ILE A 126 14.66 -5.77 0.32
N VAL A 127 14.32 -4.48 0.47
CA VAL A 127 12.99 -3.98 0.13
C VAL A 127 12.67 -4.27 -1.34
N PHE A 128 13.59 -3.98 -2.26
CA PHE A 128 13.40 -4.21 -3.69
C PHE A 128 13.14 -5.70 -4.00
N VAL A 129 13.97 -6.60 -3.49
CA VAL A 129 13.85 -8.05 -3.74
C VAL A 129 12.51 -8.59 -3.22
N PHE A 130 12.07 -8.18 -2.03
CA PHE A 130 10.81 -8.64 -1.45
C PHE A 130 9.56 -7.96 -2.05
N LEU A 131 9.71 -6.76 -2.63
CA LEU A 131 8.62 -6.11 -3.34
C LEU A 131 8.21 -6.82 -4.64
N ILE A 132 9.13 -7.50 -5.32
CA ILE A 132 8.84 -8.23 -6.55
C ILE A 132 7.75 -9.30 -6.35
N PRO A 133 7.92 -10.31 -5.46
CA PRO A 133 6.90 -11.33 -5.23
C PRO A 133 5.63 -10.74 -4.61
N TYR A 134 5.73 -9.68 -3.80
CA TYR A 134 4.58 -8.97 -3.26
C TYR A 134 3.72 -8.36 -4.38
N THR A 135 4.34 -7.63 -5.29
CA THR A 135 3.66 -7.01 -6.44
C THR A 135 3.01 -8.06 -7.35
N ALA A 136 3.71 -9.16 -7.63
CA ALA A 136 3.17 -10.27 -8.39
C ALA A 136 1.91 -10.87 -7.72
N SER A 137 1.92 -11.00 -6.38
CA SER A 137 0.77 -11.47 -5.61
C SER A 137 -0.42 -10.52 -5.67
N VAL A 138 -0.18 -9.21 -5.63
CA VAL A 138 -1.22 -8.18 -5.76
C VAL A 138 -1.87 -8.23 -7.15
N TYR A 139 -1.07 -8.29 -8.21
CA TYR A 139 -1.59 -8.40 -9.58
C TYR A 139 -2.40 -9.68 -9.78
N ASN A 140 -1.92 -10.81 -9.26
CA ASN A 140 -2.64 -12.07 -9.32
C ASN A 140 -4.00 -11.98 -8.60
N GLY A 141 -4.03 -11.44 -7.39
CA GLY A 141 -5.27 -11.29 -6.62
C GLY A 141 -6.31 -10.41 -7.32
N LEU A 142 -5.90 -9.21 -7.74
CA LEU A 142 -6.77 -8.26 -8.42
C LEU A 142 -7.23 -8.77 -9.78
N SER A 143 -6.34 -9.35 -10.60
CA SER A 143 -6.69 -9.86 -11.92
C SER A 143 -7.69 -11.01 -11.86
N ARG A 144 -7.59 -11.89 -10.87
CA ARG A 144 -8.60 -12.94 -10.64
C ARG A 144 -9.95 -12.36 -10.25
N LEU A 145 -9.95 -11.34 -9.40
CA LEU A 145 -11.18 -10.67 -8.97
C LEU A 145 -11.89 -9.99 -10.14
N PHE A 146 -11.14 -9.24 -10.95
CA PHE A 146 -11.68 -8.59 -12.16
C PHE A 146 -12.10 -9.61 -13.22
N GLY A 147 -11.32 -10.65 -13.44
CA GLY A 147 -11.66 -11.74 -14.35
C GLY A 147 -13.00 -12.40 -13.98
N MET A 148 -13.21 -12.69 -12.70
CA MET A 148 -14.48 -13.25 -12.22
C MET A 148 -15.64 -12.24 -12.29
N ALA A 149 -15.40 -10.98 -11.98
CA ALA A 149 -16.45 -9.96 -11.94
C ALA A 149 -16.94 -9.56 -13.33
N PHE A 150 -16.06 -9.51 -14.32
CA PHE A 150 -16.35 -9.02 -15.68
C PHE A 150 -16.25 -10.09 -16.77
N ASN A 151 -15.94 -11.32 -16.40
CA ASN A 151 -15.72 -12.44 -17.34
C ASN A 151 -14.69 -12.13 -18.42
N ILE A 152 -13.60 -11.48 -18.01
CA ILE A 152 -12.45 -11.11 -18.86
C ILE A 152 -11.31 -12.08 -18.61
N ASP A 153 -10.56 -12.44 -19.66
CA ASP A 153 -9.39 -13.29 -19.52
C ASP A 153 -8.36 -12.72 -18.55
N TYR A 154 -7.82 -13.58 -17.71
CA TYR A 154 -6.83 -13.24 -16.68
C TYR A 154 -5.64 -12.43 -17.25
N SER A 155 -5.13 -12.81 -18.43
CA SER A 155 -3.99 -12.17 -19.07
C SER A 155 -4.26 -10.70 -19.40
N PHE A 156 -5.46 -10.39 -19.92
CA PHE A 156 -5.86 -9.00 -20.18
C PHE A 156 -5.97 -8.17 -18.91
N CYS A 157 -6.49 -8.77 -17.83
CA CYS A 157 -6.58 -8.09 -16.55
C CYS A 157 -5.19 -7.75 -15.98
N VAL A 158 -4.22 -8.68 -16.07
CA VAL A 158 -2.83 -8.45 -15.61
C VAL A 158 -2.17 -7.32 -16.42
N VAL A 159 -2.29 -7.35 -17.74
CA VAL A 159 -1.72 -6.31 -18.62
C VAL A 159 -2.39 -4.96 -18.35
N GLY A 160 -3.70 -4.92 -18.22
CA GLY A 160 -4.45 -3.71 -17.89
C GLY A 160 -4.00 -3.09 -16.57
N MET A 161 -3.85 -3.93 -15.54
CA MET A 161 -3.35 -3.47 -14.22
C MET A 161 -1.90 -2.97 -14.30
N ALA A 162 -1.03 -3.63 -15.07
CA ALA A 162 0.34 -3.18 -15.28
C ALA A 162 0.39 -1.82 -15.97
N VAL A 163 -0.42 -1.63 -17.03
CA VAL A 163 -0.51 -0.35 -17.74
C VAL A 163 -1.01 0.76 -16.81
N ILE A 164 -2.07 0.52 -16.03
CA ILE A 164 -2.60 1.51 -15.08
C ILE A 164 -1.54 1.88 -14.04
N THR A 165 -0.82 0.91 -13.50
CA THR A 165 0.25 1.15 -12.53
C THR A 165 1.41 1.94 -13.14
N CYS A 166 1.82 1.62 -14.37
CA CYS A 166 2.85 2.38 -15.08
C CYS A 166 2.40 3.82 -15.37
N LEU A 167 1.16 4.01 -15.80
CA LEU A 167 0.61 5.36 -16.05
C LEU A 167 0.54 6.18 -14.76
N LEU A 168 0.14 5.57 -13.65
CA LEU A 168 0.13 6.23 -12.34
C LEU A 168 1.55 6.69 -11.96
N TYR A 169 2.53 5.83 -12.10
CA TYR A 169 3.92 6.12 -11.75
C TYR A 169 4.53 7.20 -12.66
N THR A 170 4.27 7.15 -13.97
CA THR A 170 4.81 8.15 -14.91
C THR A 170 4.16 9.52 -14.78
N SER A 171 2.88 9.58 -14.41
CA SER A 171 2.20 10.86 -14.17
C SER A 171 2.75 11.59 -12.93
N ASP A 172 3.29 10.85 -11.98
CA ASP A 172 3.86 11.41 -10.75
C ASP A 172 5.33 11.81 -10.92
N ALA A 173 6.04 11.23 -11.90
CA ALA A 173 7.43 11.57 -12.21
C ALA A 173 7.60 12.80 -13.13
N ALA A 174 6.51 13.27 -13.73
CA ALA A 174 6.49 14.43 -14.62
C ALA A 174 6.08 15.71 -13.88
#